data_a2f2f1b59a4df7cca73c227aec6fc85c
#
_entry.id   a2f2f1b59a4df7cca73c227aec6fc85c
#
_cell.length_a   1.000
_cell.length_b   1.000
_cell.length_c   1.000
_cell.angle_alpha   90.00
_cell.angle_beta   90.00
_cell.angle_gamma   90.00
#
_symmetry.space_group_name_H-M   'P 1'
#
loop_
_entity.id
_entity.type
_entity.pdbx_description
1 polymer ?
#
loop_
_entity_poly.entity_id
_entity_poly.type
_entity_poly.pdbx_seq_one_letter_code
_entity_poly.pdbx_strand_id
1 'polypeptide(L)'
;MKAHLLILLYCTVFFFACSGEKVEEKEEVQAYAVDGSPLYIPERSDEATSALEANLKEAETNYKAEPNEMNTIWLGRRWAYLTNYNKAIGVFSDGIKQFPNSYKLYRHRGHRYISTRQFEKAEADYKKAFELMDKEKIEVEPDGAPNSMNIPLSNTQFNILYHYGLALYLQGKFEEATEVYKECLKYSVNDDLLVATTDWLYMSLMREGKAEEATAVLEPIHSEMTIIENDSYYKRIMMYKGELAKEELLRTDQMDVALSLATQGYGMGNWYLYNGDTAKAREIFQKVIDTGNWPAFGYVAAEVDLHKLKD
;
A
#
# COMPACT_ATOMS: atom_id res chain seq x y z
N MET A 1 34.62 -79.39 -42.78
CA MET A 1 33.32 -78.70 -42.61
C MET A 1 33.34 -77.91 -41.31
N LYS A 2 33.53 -76.58 -41.38
CA LYS A 2 33.56 -75.71 -40.20
C LYS A 2 32.26 -74.91 -40.23
N ALA A 3 31.38 -75.08 -39.21
CA ALA A 3 30.19 -74.34 -39.03
C ALA A 3 30.50 -73.01 -38.33
N HIS A 4 30.18 -71.89 -38.98
CA HIS A 4 30.26 -70.56 -38.36
C HIS A 4 28.93 -70.24 -37.65
N LEU A 5 29.02 -70.03 -36.35
CA LEU A 5 27.90 -69.60 -35.49
C LEU A 5 27.86 -68.07 -35.51
N LEU A 6 26.79 -67.49 -36.08
CA LEU A 6 26.54 -66.02 -36.07
C LEU A 6 25.79 -65.69 -34.75
N ILE A 7 26.44 -64.94 -33.88
CA ILE A 7 25.80 -64.40 -32.69
C ILE A 7 25.25 -63.01 -33.06
N LEU A 8 23.91 -62.91 -33.11
CA LEU A 8 23.21 -61.63 -33.23
C LEU A 8 23.15 -60.97 -31.86
N LEU A 9 23.85 -59.83 -31.74
CA LEU A 9 23.80 -59.00 -30.53
C LEU A 9 22.62 -58.04 -30.67
N TYR A 10 21.56 -58.27 -29.86
CA TYR A 10 20.43 -57.36 -29.74
C TYR A 10 20.82 -56.20 -28.79
N CYS A 11 21.06 -55.00 -29.36
CA CYS A 11 21.18 -53.78 -28.57
C CYS A 11 19.79 -53.26 -28.20
N THR A 12 19.34 -53.53 -26.99
CA THR A 12 18.16 -52.88 -26.39
C THR A 12 18.54 -51.46 -25.97
N VAL A 13 18.10 -50.47 -26.74
CA VAL A 13 18.21 -49.06 -26.37
C VAL A 13 17.11 -48.76 -25.37
N PHE A 14 17.47 -48.61 -24.08
CA PHE A 14 16.60 -48.07 -23.04
C PHE A 14 16.50 -46.57 -23.22
N PHE A 15 15.35 -46.09 -23.73
CA PHE A 15 14.97 -44.69 -23.63
C PHE A 15 14.57 -44.41 -22.16
N PHE A 16 15.47 -43.79 -21.40
CA PHE A 16 15.09 -43.12 -20.18
C PHE A 16 14.29 -41.87 -20.54
N ALA A 17 12.97 -41.95 -20.48
CA ALA A 17 12.11 -40.78 -20.42
C ALA A 17 12.36 -40.07 -19.09
N CYS A 18 13.17 -39.01 -19.10
CA CYS A 18 13.18 -38.05 -18.01
C CYS A 18 11.80 -37.35 -17.98
N SER A 19 10.89 -37.88 -17.16
CA SER A 19 9.76 -37.09 -16.70
C SER A 19 10.34 -35.99 -15.79
N GLY A 20 10.58 -34.81 -16.37
CA GLY A 20 10.88 -33.63 -15.57
C GLY A 20 9.66 -33.36 -14.70
N GLU A 21 9.70 -33.74 -13.43
CA GLU A 21 8.83 -33.14 -12.44
C GLU A 21 9.04 -31.63 -12.53
N LYS A 22 8.01 -30.90 -12.95
CA LYS A 22 7.94 -29.47 -12.72
C LYS A 22 8.02 -29.32 -11.20
N VAL A 23 9.17 -28.88 -10.71
CA VAL A 23 9.28 -28.35 -9.36
C VAL A 23 8.33 -27.17 -9.34
N GLU A 24 7.17 -27.28 -8.71
CA GLU A 24 6.33 -26.14 -8.39
C GLU A 24 7.19 -25.20 -7.55
N GLU A 25 7.64 -24.11 -8.14
CA GLU A 25 8.31 -23.05 -7.42
C GLU A 25 7.30 -22.56 -6.36
N LYS A 26 7.58 -22.85 -5.09
CA LYS A 26 6.73 -22.42 -3.99
C LYS A 26 6.69 -20.89 -4.05
N GLU A 27 5.50 -20.33 -4.22
CA GLU A 27 5.30 -18.88 -4.17
C GLU A 27 5.91 -18.30 -2.89
N GLU A 28 6.70 -17.24 -3.03
CA GLU A 28 7.35 -16.59 -1.91
C GLU A 28 6.33 -15.77 -1.10
N VAL A 29 6.21 -16.06 0.19
CA VAL A 29 5.38 -15.28 1.11
C VAL A 29 5.94 -13.87 1.23
N GLN A 30 5.13 -12.87 0.91
CA GLN A 30 5.52 -11.46 0.96
C GLN A 30 5.20 -10.81 2.30
N ALA A 31 4.16 -11.26 2.97
CA ALA A 31 3.73 -10.77 4.27
C ALA A 31 2.88 -11.83 4.98
N TYR A 32 2.56 -11.57 6.22
CA TYR A 32 1.52 -12.29 6.95
C TYR A 32 0.41 -11.31 7.32
N ALA A 33 -0.83 -11.72 7.11
CA ALA A 33 -2.00 -11.00 7.58
C ALA A 33 -2.01 -10.91 9.11
N VAL A 34 -2.88 -10.07 9.69
CA VAL A 34 -2.97 -9.89 11.15
C VAL A 34 -3.37 -11.20 11.86
N ASP A 35 -4.09 -12.07 11.19
CA ASP A 35 -4.46 -13.41 11.71
C ASP A 35 -3.37 -14.49 11.49
N GLY A 36 -2.23 -14.13 10.92
CA GLY A 36 -1.11 -15.01 10.62
C GLY A 36 -1.18 -15.74 9.27
N SER A 37 -2.20 -15.51 8.46
CA SER A 37 -2.33 -16.10 7.12
C SER A 37 -1.25 -15.56 6.18
N PRO A 38 -0.61 -16.40 5.33
CA PRO A 38 0.41 -15.94 4.40
C PRO A 38 -0.20 -15.15 3.24
N LEU A 39 0.47 -14.06 2.84
CA LEU A 39 0.10 -13.21 1.73
C LEU A 39 1.14 -13.33 0.62
N TYR A 40 0.66 -13.62 -0.58
CA TYR A 40 1.48 -13.85 -1.77
C TYR A 40 1.34 -12.69 -2.75
N ILE A 41 2.20 -12.65 -3.78
CA ILE A 41 2.08 -11.67 -4.87
C ILE A 41 0.73 -11.87 -5.56
N PRO A 42 -0.13 -10.82 -5.68
CA PRO A 42 -1.41 -10.94 -6.36
C PRO A 42 -1.22 -11.30 -7.85
N GLU A 43 -2.10 -12.14 -8.39
CA GLU A 43 -2.14 -12.41 -9.82
C GLU A 43 -2.36 -11.11 -10.62
N ARG A 44 -1.68 -11.02 -11.76
CA ARG A 44 -1.78 -9.91 -12.71
C ARG A 44 -1.79 -10.45 -14.13
N SER A 45 -2.28 -9.65 -15.09
CA SER A 45 -2.12 -9.97 -16.49
C SER A 45 -0.65 -9.98 -16.91
N ASP A 46 -0.30 -10.81 -17.90
CA ASP A 46 1.06 -10.88 -18.46
C ASP A 46 1.52 -9.50 -18.98
N GLU A 47 0.60 -8.73 -19.57
CA GLU A 47 0.90 -7.38 -20.08
C GLU A 47 1.29 -6.43 -18.95
N ALA A 48 0.51 -6.39 -17.85
CA ALA A 48 0.80 -5.56 -16.68
C ALA A 48 2.12 -5.99 -16.02
N THR A 49 2.37 -7.29 -15.90
CA THR A 49 3.60 -7.84 -15.33
C THR A 49 4.80 -7.45 -16.18
N SER A 50 4.73 -7.64 -17.50
CA SER A 50 5.83 -7.32 -18.44
C SER A 50 6.20 -5.83 -18.40
N ALA A 51 5.21 -4.93 -18.29
CA ALA A 51 5.46 -3.49 -18.17
C ALA A 51 6.20 -3.15 -16.88
N LEU A 52 5.81 -3.75 -15.76
CA LEU A 52 6.47 -3.55 -14.46
C LEU A 52 7.90 -4.11 -14.45
N GLU A 53 8.12 -5.29 -15.05
CA GLU A 53 9.44 -5.91 -15.19
C GLU A 53 10.37 -5.10 -16.08
N ALA A 54 9.88 -4.51 -17.17
CA ALA A 54 10.67 -3.62 -18.02
C ALA A 54 11.17 -2.39 -17.23
N ASN A 55 10.29 -1.78 -16.45
CA ASN A 55 10.64 -0.66 -15.56
C ASN A 55 11.64 -1.08 -14.46
N LEU A 56 11.51 -2.30 -13.92
CA LEU A 56 12.47 -2.83 -12.94
C LEU A 56 13.85 -2.99 -13.59
N LYS A 57 13.92 -3.58 -14.77
CA LYS A 57 15.19 -3.78 -15.50
C LYS A 57 15.91 -2.46 -15.80
N GLU A 58 15.16 -1.41 -16.12
CA GLU A 58 15.70 -0.07 -16.28
C GLU A 58 16.30 0.44 -14.96
N ALA A 59 15.53 0.33 -13.85
CA ALA A 59 16.01 0.77 -12.54
C ALA A 59 17.25 -0.02 -12.06
N GLU A 60 17.33 -1.32 -12.32
CA GLU A 60 18.51 -2.14 -12.04
C GLU A 60 19.73 -1.67 -12.84
N THR A 61 19.53 -1.32 -14.11
CA THR A 61 20.60 -0.80 -14.98
C THR A 61 21.13 0.54 -14.45
N ASN A 62 20.21 1.45 -14.11
CA ASN A 62 20.57 2.77 -13.57
C ASN A 62 21.28 2.65 -12.22
N TYR A 63 20.79 1.82 -11.32
CA TYR A 63 21.43 1.58 -10.02
C TYR A 63 22.81 0.95 -10.17
N LYS A 64 22.98 0.01 -11.09
CA LYS A 64 24.29 -0.61 -11.38
C LYS A 64 25.30 0.38 -11.94
N ALA A 65 24.85 1.29 -12.79
CA ALA A 65 25.69 2.35 -13.38
C ALA A 65 26.09 3.41 -12.36
N GLU A 66 25.14 3.81 -11.51
CA GLU A 66 25.36 4.86 -10.50
C GLU A 66 24.53 4.55 -9.23
N PRO A 67 25.12 3.90 -8.21
CA PRO A 67 24.44 3.53 -6.97
C PRO A 67 24.28 4.74 -6.01
N ASN A 68 23.52 5.75 -6.46
CA ASN A 68 23.18 6.92 -5.65
C ASN A 68 21.84 6.74 -4.91
N GLU A 69 21.47 7.71 -4.07
CA GLU A 69 20.23 7.70 -3.29
C GLU A 69 18.98 7.52 -4.18
N MET A 70 18.89 8.31 -5.26
CA MET A 70 17.70 8.34 -6.12
C MET A 70 17.54 7.01 -6.89
N ASN A 71 18.62 6.46 -7.45
CA ASN A 71 18.59 5.17 -8.13
C ASN A 71 18.26 4.02 -7.18
N THR A 72 18.72 4.11 -5.92
CA THR A 72 18.33 3.16 -4.85
C THR A 72 16.83 3.23 -4.57
N ILE A 73 16.27 4.45 -4.47
CA ILE A 73 14.84 4.67 -4.26
C ILE A 73 14.04 4.07 -5.41
N TRP A 74 14.41 4.36 -6.66
CA TRP A 74 13.69 3.83 -7.82
C TRP A 74 13.77 2.30 -7.90
N LEU A 75 14.92 1.70 -7.65
CA LEU A 75 15.06 0.25 -7.62
C LEU A 75 14.12 -0.38 -6.58
N GLY A 76 14.10 0.13 -5.36
CA GLY A 76 13.20 -0.34 -4.31
C GLY A 76 11.71 -0.14 -4.67
N ARG A 77 11.36 1.00 -5.26
CA ARG A 77 9.99 1.28 -5.73
C ARG A 77 9.55 0.30 -6.83
N ARG A 78 10.41 -0.04 -7.80
CA ARG A 78 10.09 -0.98 -8.88
C ARG A 78 9.86 -2.40 -8.34
N TRP A 79 10.67 -2.87 -7.39
CA TRP A 79 10.36 -4.11 -6.66
C TRP A 79 9.02 -4.04 -5.93
N ALA A 80 8.70 -2.91 -5.30
CA ALA A 80 7.44 -2.74 -4.60
C ALA A 80 6.22 -2.73 -5.53
N TYR A 81 6.32 -2.18 -6.75
CA TYR A 81 5.23 -2.22 -7.73
C TYR A 81 4.94 -3.64 -8.23
N LEU A 82 5.94 -4.51 -8.23
CA LEU A 82 5.77 -5.95 -8.45
C LEU A 82 5.21 -6.68 -7.22
N THR A 83 4.90 -5.98 -6.13
CA THR A 83 4.50 -6.52 -4.82
C THR A 83 5.59 -7.42 -4.19
N ASN A 84 6.82 -7.36 -4.69
CA ASN A 84 7.96 -8.05 -4.09
C ASN A 84 8.51 -7.19 -2.93
N TYR A 85 7.74 -7.13 -1.84
CA TYR A 85 8.02 -6.22 -0.73
C TYR A 85 9.26 -6.61 0.06
N ASN A 86 9.58 -7.91 0.16
CA ASN A 86 10.78 -8.38 0.82
C ASN A 86 12.05 -7.85 0.13
N LYS A 87 12.10 -7.92 -1.20
CA LYS A 87 13.21 -7.34 -1.98
C LYS A 87 13.25 -5.82 -1.86
N ALA A 88 12.11 -5.15 -1.93
CA ALA A 88 12.04 -3.70 -1.78
C ALA A 88 12.59 -3.25 -0.41
N ILE A 89 12.18 -3.90 0.69
CA ILE A 89 12.68 -3.63 2.05
C ILE A 89 14.19 -3.87 2.12
N GLY A 90 14.70 -4.92 1.48
CA GLY A 90 16.14 -5.21 1.38
C GLY A 90 16.90 -4.05 0.72
N VAL A 91 16.46 -3.62 -0.47
CA VAL A 91 17.07 -2.50 -1.22
C VAL A 91 17.07 -1.21 -0.39
N PHE A 92 15.95 -0.83 0.22
CA PHE A 92 15.88 0.37 1.06
C PHE A 92 16.76 0.24 2.30
N SER A 93 16.85 -0.96 2.91
CA SER A 93 17.69 -1.20 4.10
C SER A 93 19.19 -1.07 3.78
N ASP A 94 19.61 -1.57 2.63
CA ASP A 94 20.99 -1.40 2.17
C ASP A 94 21.29 0.05 1.76
N GLY A 95 20.31 0.72 1.17
CA GLY A 95 20.38 2.16 0.88
C GLY A 95 20.55 3.00 2.14
N ILE A 96 19.80 2.71 3.20
CA ILE A 96 19.92 3.42 4.49
C ILE A 96 21.32 3.23 5.13
N LYS A 97 21.95 2.06 4.96
CA LYS A 97 23.34 1.88 5.42
C LYS A 97 24.33 2.80 4.69
N GLN A 98 24.08 3.08 3.40
CA GLN A 98 24.91 3.96 2.58
C GLN A 98 24.55 5.45 2.78
N PHE A 99 23.26 5.75 2.95
CA PHE A 99 22.70 7.10 3.09
C PHE A 99 21.90 7.23 4.39
N PRO A 100 22.53 7.20 5.58
CA PRO A 100 21.84 7.09 6.88
C PRO A 100 20.97 8.31 7.23
N ASN A 101 21.16 9.42 6.55
CA ASN A 101 20.36 10.65 6.73
C ASN A 101 19.28 10.84 5.65
N SER A 102 19.08 9.86 4.79
CA SER A 102 18.05 9.92 3.75
C SER A 102 16.65 9.69 4.33
N TYR A 103 15.91 10.74 4.64
CA TYR A 103 14.51 10.64 5.04
C TYR A 103 13.64 9.98 3.96
N LYS A 104 14.00 10.08 2.70
CA LYS A 104 13.30 9.44 1.58
C LYS A 104 13.39 7.92 1.65
N LEU A 105 14.57 7.36 1.92
CA LEU A 105 14.74 5.91 2.05
C LEU A 105 13.96 5.35 3.24
N TYR A 106 13.98 6.02 4.40
CA TYR A 106 13.15 5.66 5.54
C TYR A 106 11.66 5.72 5.17
N ARG A 107 11.21 6.80 4.50
CA ARG A 107 9.82 6.94 4.04
C ARG A 107 9.38 5.76 3.17
N HIS A 108 10.20 5.36 2.18
CA HIS A 108 9.85 4.27 1.28
C HIS A 108 9.90 2.90 1.97
N ARG A 109 10.84 2.67 2.88
CA ARG A 109 10.88 1.42 3.67
C ARG A 109 9.71 1.33 4.64
N GLY A 110 9.40 2.41 5.34
CA GLY A 110 8.23 2.51 6.22
C GLY A 110 6.93 2.17 5.50
N HIS A 111 6.76 2.65 4.25
CA HIS A 111 5.61 2.29 3.42
C HIS A 111 5.51 0.77 3.20
N ARG A 112 6.63 0.07 2.94
CA ARG A 112 6.61 -1.40 2.78
C ARG A 112 6.38 -2.11 4.11
N TYR A 113 6.84 -1.55 5.22
CA TYR A 113 6.52 -2.09 6.53
C TYR A 113 5.02 -2.01 6.85
N ILE A 114 4.30 -0.95 6.44
CA ILE A 114 2.82 -0.95 6.52
C ILE A 114 2.25 -2.09 5.66
N SER A 115 2.66 -2.18 4.38
CA SER A 115 2.17 -3.21 3.46
C SER A 115 2.38 -4.64 4.00
N THR A 116 3.44 -4.86 4.77
CA THR A 116 3.78 -6.17 5.35
C THR A 116 3.38 -6.33 6.83
N ARG A 117 2.50 -5.45 7.35
CA ARG A 117 1.94 -5.46 8.72
C ARG A 117 2.98 -5.31 9.83
N GLN A 118 4.15 -4.76 9.52
CA GLN A 118 5.22 -4.47 10.49
C GLN A 118 5.08 -3.03 11.01
N PHE A 119 3.95 -2.73 11.66
CA PHE A 119 3.51 -1.35 11.97
C PHE A 119 4.48 -0.60 12.89
N GLU A 120 5.07 -1.27 13.88
CA GLU A 120 6.05 -0.65 14.78
C GLU A 120 7.35 -0.27 14.05
N LYS A 121 7.76 -1.08 13.06
CA LYS A 121 8.91 -0.73 12.22
C LYS A 121 8.59 0.42 11.27
N ALA A 122 7.36 0.47 10.75
CA ALA A 122 6.90 1.58 9.94
C ALA A 122 6.91 2.88 10.75
N GLU A 123 6.35 2.86 11.96
CA GLU A 123 6.36 4.01 12.88
C GLU A 123 7.78 4.51 13.13
N ALA A 124 8.72 3.60 13.46
CA ALA A 124 10.11 3.96 13.71
C ALA A 124 10.78 4.62 12.50
N ASP A 125 10.54 4.09 11.30
CA ASP A 125 11.07 4.66 10.05
C ASP A 125 10.45 6.03 9.74
N TYR A 126 9.15 6.19 9.90
CA TYR A 126 8.49 7.49 9.66
C TYR A 126 8.88 8.55 10.69
N LYS A 127 8.99 8.17 11.96
CA LYS A 127 9.53 9.06 12.99
C LYS A 127 10.93 9.54 12.61
N LYS A 128 11.80 8.63 12.16
CA LYS A 128 13.15 8.98 11.70
C LYS A 128 13.12 9.87 10.47
N ALA A 129 12.25 9.57 9.49
CA ALA A 129 12.08 10.40 8.31
C ALA A 129 11.62 11.82 8.68
N PHE A 130 10.65 11.96 9.60
CA PHE A 130 10.15 13.25 10.08
C PHE A 130 11.22 14.08 10.82
N GLU A 131 12.09 13.41 11.60
CA GLU A 131 13.24 14.05 12.26
C GLU A 131 14.25 14.62 11.26
N LEU A 132 14.47 13.93 10.14
CA LEU A 132 15.51 14.24 9.15
C LEU A 132 15.02 15.15 8.00
N MET A 133 13.72 15.18 7.71
CA MET A 133 13.21 15.92 6.56
C MET A 133 13.39 17.43 6.71
N ASP A 134 13.60 18.09 5.58
CA ASP A 134 13.53 19.56 5.52
C ASP A 134 12.06 19.99 5.72
N LYS A 135 11.80 20.76 6.78
CA LYS A 135 10.46 21.23 7.15
C LYS A 135 10.08 22.55 6.50
N GLU A 136 11.05 23.28 5.97
CA GLU A 136 10.86 24.62 5.42
C GLU A 136 10.63 24.59 3.90
N LYS A 137 11.24 23.60 3.22
CA LYS A 137 11.16 23.51 1.77
C LYS A 137 10.34 22.28 1.35
N ILE A 138 9.14 22.55 0.83
CA ILE A 138 8.30 21.49 0.25
C ILE A 138 8.99 20.90 -0.98
N GLU A 139 9.17 19.58 -0.98
CA GLU A 139 9.80 18.85 -2.06
C GLU A 139 8.78 17.98 -2.79
N VAL A 140 8.52 18.28 -4.06
CA VAL A 140 7.67 17.43 -4.91
C VAL A 140 8.25 16.03 -4.99
N GLU A 141 7.46 15.02 -4.64
CA GLU A 141 7.89 13.62 -4.77
C GLU A 141 7.69 13.15 -6.21
N PRO A 142 8.73 12.60 -6.87
CA PRO A 142 8.59 12.08 -8.22
C PRO A 142 7.53 10.98 -8.29
N ASP A 143 6.55 11.15 -9.18
CA ASP A 143 5.48 10.19 -9.35
C ASP A 143 5.98 8.92 -10.05
N GLY A 144 5.57 7.77 -9.55
CA GLY A 144 5.91 6.47 -10.13
C GLY A 144 4.77 5.84 -10.92
N ALA A 145 3.56 6.39 -10.79
CA ALA A 145 2.35 6.03 -11.52
C ALA A 145 1.55 7.32 -11.75
N PRO A 146 1.94 8.16 -12.74
CA PRO A 146 1.34 9.46 -12.97
C PRO A 146 -0.16 9.37 -13.22
N ASN A 147 -0.91 10.37 -12.73
CA ASN A 147 -2.33 10.52 -13.04
C ASN A 147 -2.56 10.86 -14.53
N SER A 148 -3.81 10.79 -14.97
CA SER A 148 -4.19 11.03 -16.38
C SER A 148 -3.81 12.42 -16.91
N MET A 149 -3.62 13.40 -16.01
CA MET A 149 -3.23 14.76 -16.34
C MET A 149 -1.72 14.99 -16.28
N ASN A 150 -0.95 13.98 -15.80
CA ASN A 150 0.49 14.06 -15.56
C ASN A 150 0.91 15.26 -14.69
N ILE A 151 0.07 15.60 -13.69
CA ILE A 151 0.33 16.66 -12.71
C ILE A 151 0.83 16.02 -11.42
N PRO A 152 2.06 16.27 -10.96
CA PRO A 152 2.53 15.76 -9.68
C PRO A 152 1.82 16.48 -8.54
N LEU A 153 0.98 15.77 -7.79
CA LEU A 153 0.19 16.34 -6.70
C LEU A 153 0.89 16.20 -5.35
N SER A 154 1.72 15.19 -5.19
CA SER A 154 2.26 14.79 -3.89
C SER A 154 3.62 15.41 -3.58
N ASN A 155 3.91 15.61 -2.30
CA ASN A 155 5.21 16.01 -1.81
C ASN A 155 5.75 15.06 -0.75
N THR A 156 7.07 15.09 -0.56
CA THR A 156 7.74 14.13 0.34
C THR A 156 7.33 14.31 1.79
N GLN A 157 7.15 15.54 2.26
CA GLN A 157 6.74 15.86 3.63
C GLN A 157 5.34 15.33 3.92
N PHE A 158 4.39 15.59 3.01
CA PHE A 158 3.05 15.00 3.09
C PHE A 158 3.13 13.47 3.17
N ASN A 159 3.86 12.83 2.26
CA ASN A 159 3.95 11.38 2.23
C ASN A 159 4.57 10.77 3.51
N ILE A 160 5.51 11.46 4.13
CA ILE A 160 6.08 11.02 5.43
C ILE A 160 4.99 11.09 6.50
N LEU A 161 4.33 12.23 6.67
CA LEU A 161 3.37 12.45 7.75
C LEU A 161 2.06 11.67 7.55
N TYR A 162 1.54 11.63 6.32
CA TYR A 162 0.35 10.88 5.99
C TYR A 162 0.47 9.39 6.34
N HIS A 163 1.58 8.77 5.96
CA HIS A 163 1.80 7.36 6.28
C HIS A 163 2.29 7.13 7.71
N TYR A 164 2.90 8.13 8.35
CA TYR A 164 3.21 8.07 9.77
C TYR A 164 1.90 8.02 10.60
N GLY A 165 0.97 8.93 10.30
CA GLY A 165 -0.36 8.91 10.90
C GLY A 165 -1.07 7.57 10.67
N LEU A 166 -1.00 7.02 9.45
CA LEU A 166 -1.56 5.70 9.14
C LEU A 166 -0.91 4.59 9.97
N ALA A 167 0.42 4.57 10.10
CA ALA A 167 1.11 3.55 10.90
C ALA A 167 0.71 3.58 12.37
N LEU A 168 0.47 4.77 12.93
CA LEU A 168 -0.05 4.96 14.29
C LEU A 168 -1.52 4.53 14.40
N TYR A 169 -2.35 4.93 13.44
CA TYR A 169 -3.76 4.58 13.39
C TYR A 169 -3.98 3.05 13.38
N LEU A 170 -3.24 2.33 12.55
CA LEU A 170 -3.31 0.87 12.45
C LEU A 170 -2.95 0.15 13.76
N GLN A 171 -2.11 0.78 14.59
CA GLN A 171 -1.78 0.30 15.93
C GLN A 171 -2.84 0.67 16.98
N GLY A 172 -3.85 1.49 16.63
CA GLY A 172 -4.84 2.02 17.56
C GLY A 172 -4.36 3.21 18.39
N LYS A 173 -3.21 3.81 18.03
CA LYS A 173 -2.64 5.02 18.63
C LYS A 173 -3.31 6.27 18.04
N PHE A 174 -4.63 6.41 18.27
CA PHE A 174 -5.44 7.41 17.57
C PHE A 174 -5.06 8.84 17.96
N GLU A 175 -4.72 9.09 19.23
CA GLU A 175 -4.30 10.40 19.71
C GLU A 175 -3.01 10.86 19.03
N GLU A 176 -2.01 9.98 18.95
CA GLU A 176 -0.75 10.29 18.26
C GLU A 176 -0.97 10.46 16.75
N ALA A 177 -1.85 9.64 16.14
CA ALA A 177 -2.21 9.77 14.75
C ALA A 177 -2.88 11.12 14.46
N THR A 178 -3.79 11.57 15.32
CA THR A 178 -4.43 12.89 15.24
C THR A 178 -3.40 14.02 15.21
N GLU A 179 -2.42 14.02 16.11
CA GLU A 179 -1.38 15.05 16.13
C GLU A 179 -0.51 15.03 14.86
N VAL A 180 -0.16 13.84 14.38
CA VAL A 180 0.59 13.70 13.13
C VAL A 180 -0.22 14.16 11.92
N TYR A 181 -1.51 13.88 11.84
CA TYR A 181 -2.37 14.37 10.74
C TYR A 181 -2.59 15.90 10.82
N LYS A 182 -2.70 16.48 12.00
CA LYS A 182 -2.72 17.94 12.16
C LYS A 182 -1.43 18.59 11.64
N GLU A 183 -0.28 17.96 11.87
CA GLU A 183 0.99 18.41 11.29
C GLU A 183 1.01 18.23 9.77
N CYS A 184 0.44 17.13 9.25
CA CYS A 184 0.35 16.81 7.81
C CYS A 184 -0.45 17.88 7.04
N LEU A 185 -1.47 18.49 7.65
CA LEU A 185 -2.24 19.58 7.04
C LEU A 185 -1.36 20.74 6.54
N LYS A 186 -0.23 21.01 7.20
CA LYS A 186 0.72 22.09 6.77
C LYS A 186 1.35 21.79 5.41
N TYR A 187 1.41 20.53 5.00
CA TYR A 187 1.98 20.06 3.74
C TYR A 187 0.91 19.59 2.75
N SER A 188 -0.36 19.74 3.09
CA SER A 188 -1.51 19.44 2.22
C SER A 188 -1.83 20.66 1.35
N VAL A 189 -0.95 20.92 0.37
CA VAL A 189 -0.89 22.17 -0.41
C VAL A 189 -1.85 22.24 -1.60
N ASN A 190 -2.69 21.25 -1.79
CA ASN A 190 -3.74 21.20 -2.82
C ASN A 190 -4.95 20.42 -2.29
N ASP A 191 -6.06 20.48 -3.03
CA ASP A 191 -7.33 19.89 -2.62
C ASP A 191 -7.24 18.38 -2.45
N ASP A 192 -6.51 17.67 -3.32
CA ASP A 192 -6.31 16.22 -3.22
C ASP A 192 -5.62 15.80 -1.92
N LEU A 193 -4.55 16.50 -1.55
CA LEU A 193 -3.82 16.20 -0.32
C LEU A 193 -4.64 16.62 0.91
N LEU A 194 -5.40 17.72 0.80
CA LEU A 194 -6.23 18.20 1.89
C LEU A 194 -7.34 17.20 2.21
N VAL A 195 -8.07 16.69 1.22
CA VAL A 195 -9.14 15.71 1.47
C VAL A 195 -8.58 14.41 2.02
N ALA A 196 -7.42 13.94 1.52
CA ALA A 196 -6.81 12.72 2.02
C ALA A 196 -6.40 12.83 3.51
N THR A 197 -5.76 13.95 3.89
CA THR A 197 -5.38 14.20 5.30
C THR A 197 -6.60 14.37 6.19
N THR A 198 -7.58 15.16 5.74
CA THR A 198 -8.79 15.48 6.50
C THR A 198 -9.60 14.22 6.80
N ASP A 199 -9.72 13.29 5.85
CA ASP A 199 -10.44 12.04 6.03
C ASP A 199 -9.83 11.17 7.14
N TRP A 200 -8.52 10.96 7.14
CA TRP A 200 -7.85 10.18 8.20
C TRP A 200 -7.82 10.91 9.55
N LEU A 201 -7.69 12.24 9.54
CA LEU A 201 -7.79 13.04 10.75
C LEU A 201 -9.18 12.93 11.36
N TYR A 202 -10.24 13.07 10.54
CA TYR A 202 -11.61 12.88 10.99
C TYR A 202 -11.83 11.50 11.61
N MET A 203 -11.39 10.43 10.92
CA MET A 203 -11.52 9.08 11.44
C MET A 203 -10.75 8.88 12.76
N SER A 204 -9.56 9.47 12.90
CA SER A 204 -8.76 9.39 14.12
C SER A 204 -9.50 10.05 15.29
N LEU A 205 -10.00 11.27 15.11
CA LEU A 205 -10.78 12.01 16.10
C LEU A 205 -12.06 11.27 16.51
N MET A 206 -12.78 10.70 15.54
CA MET A 206 -13.98 9.90 15.84
C MET A 206 -13.64 8.65 16.65
N ARG A 207 -12.52 7.99 16.38
CA ARG A 207 -12.03 6.83 17.15
C ARG A 207 -11.57 7.21 18.57
N GLU A 208 -11.18 8.47 18.80
CA GLU A 208 -10.90 9.04 20.12
C GLU A 208 -12.17 9.47 20.86
N GLY A 209 -13.33 9.51 20.22
CA GLY A 209 -14.58 10.04 20.77
C GLY A 209 -14.68 11.57 20.74
N LYS A 210 -13.82 12.26 19.98
CA LYS A 210 -13.77 13.73 19.83
C LYS A 210 -14.66 14.23 18.68
N ALA A 211 -15.96 13.93 18.74
CA ALA A 211 -16.89 14.17 17.63
C ALA A 211 -17.02 15.65 17.23
N GLU A 212 -16.93 16.59 18.19
CA GLU A 212 -16.99 18.03 17.90
C GLU A 212 -15.76 18.48 17.10
N GLU A 213 -14.55 18.07 17.51
CA GLU A 213 -13.32 18.36 16.78
C GLU A 213 -13.34 17.70 15.40
N ALA A 214 -13.82 16.45 15.32
CA ALA A 214 -13.98 15.73 14.05
C ALA A 214 -14.90 16.49 13.09
N THR A 215 -16.01 17.03 13.55
CA THR A 215 -16.92 17.83 12.72
C THR A 215 -16.23 19.11 12.24
N ALA A 216 -15.47 19.78 13.10
CA ALA A 216 -14.80 21.03 12.77
C ALA A 216 -13.74 20.87 11.67
N VAL A 217 -13.00 19.77 11.64
CA VAL A 217 -11.97 19.54 10.58
C VAL A 217 -12.57 19.34 9.19
N LEU A 218 -13.87 19.08 9.06
CA LEU A 218 -14.56 18.95 7.76
C LEU A 218 -14.94 20.32 7.14
N GLU A 219 -14.95 21.41 7.92
CA GLU A 219 -15.41 22.74 7.45
C GLU A 219 -14.68 23.24 6.18
N PRO A 220 -13.34 23.07 6.00
CA PRO A 220 -12.66 23.53 4.81
C PRO A 220 -13.03 22.79 3.53
N ILE A 221 -13.68 21.64 3.61
CA ILE A 221 -14.00 20.81 2.44
C ILE A 221 -15.36 21.22 1.87
N HIS A 222 -15.40 21.55 0.58
CA HIS A 222 -16.59 22.10 -0.09
C HIS A 222 -16.71 21.62 -1.57
N SER A 223 -17.87 21.82 -2.16
CA SER A 223 -18.22 21.32 -3.50
C SER A 223 -17.46 21.95 -4.67
N GLU A 224 -16.77 23.06 -4.45
CA GLU A 224 -16.00 23.76 -5.51
C GLU A 224 -14.54 23.32 -5.59
N MET A 225 -14.12 22.33 -4.79
CA MET A 225 -12.76 21.77 -4.81
C MET A 225 -12.44 21.07 -6.12
N THR A 226 -11.18 21.17 -6.55
CA THR A 226 -10.69 20.48 -7.74
C THR A 226 -9.98 19.19 -7.33
N ILE A 227 -10.68 18.06 -7.42
CA ILE A 227 -10.16 16.75 -7.07
C ILE A 227 -9.73 16.01 -8.34
N ILE A 228 -8.47 15.54 -8.38
CA ILE A 228 -7.88 14.86 -9.55
C ILE A 228 -7.71 13.36 -9.27
N GLU A 229 -7.22 12.97 -8.10
CA GLU A 229 -6.91 11.57 -7.73
C GLU A 229 -7.72 11.07 -6.54
N ASN A 230 -8.00 11.93 -5.56
CA ASN A 230 -8.49 11.56 -4.25
C ASN A 230 -10.03 11.66 -4.12
N ASP A 231 -10.76 11.40 -5.20
CA ASP A 231 -12.23 11.41 -5.25
C ASP A 231 -12.88 10.51 -4.18
N SER A 232 -12.27 9.38 -3.88
CA SER A 232 -12.74 8.46 -2.83
C SER A 232 -12.74 9.11 -1.44
N TYR A 233 -11.70 9.84 -1.08
CA TYR A 233 -11.63 10.56 0.20
C TYR A 233 -12.61 11.72 0.24
N TYR A 234 -12.69 12.48 -0.85
CA TYR A 234 -13.65 13.58 -1.00
C TYR A 234 -15.08 13.10 -0.79
N LYS A 235 -15.51 12.04 -1.48
CA LYS A 235 -16.85 11.46 -1.35
C LYS A 235 -17.16 10.99 0.07
N ARG A 236 -16.17 10.40 0.78
CA ARG A 236 -16.34 10.02 2.18
C ARG A 236 -16.61 11.23 3.07
N ILE A 237 -15.84 12.30 2.88
CA ILE A 237 -16.03 13.55 3.63
C ILE A 237 -17.43 14.14 3.35
N MET A 238 -17.86 14.16 2.10
CA MET A 238 -19.23 14.62 1.75
C MET A 238 -20.30 13.77 2.43
N MET A 239 -20.06 12.46 2.56
CA MET A 239 -20.94 11.59 3.35
C MET A 239 -20.89 11.94 4.85
N TYR A 240 -19.72 12.18 5.43
CA TYR A 240 -19.62 12.58 6.85
C TYR A 240 -20.34 13.89 7.15
N LYS A 241 -20.34 14.83 6.21
CA LYS A 241 -21.09 16.08 6.27
C LYS A 241 -22.60 15.91 6.03
N GLY A 242 -23.05 14.73 5.58
CA GLY A 242 -24.44 14.47 5.21
C GLY A 242 -24.85 15.04 3.84
N GLU A 243 -23.88 15.44 3.02
CA GLU A 243 -24.07 16.02 1.69
C GLU A 243 -24.06 14.93 0.59
N LEU A 244 -23.66 13.71 0.89
CA LEU A 244 -23.71 12.54 0.01
C LEU A 244 -24.38 11.37 0.72
N ALA A 245 -25.29 10.66 0.02
CA ALA A 245 -25.92 9.48 0.57
C ALA A 245 -24.93 8.31 0.70
N LYS A 246 -25.02 7.55 1.81
CA LYS A 246 -24.11 6.41 2.08
C LYS A 246 -24.13 5.34 0.99
N GLU A 247 -25.29 5.13 0.41
CA GLU A 247 -25.52 4.15 -0.64
C GLU A 247 -24.75 4.46 -1.92
N GLU A 248 -24.39 5.72 -2.14
CA GLU A 248 -23.63 6.17 -3.30
C GLU A 248 -22.13 5.81 -3.20
N LEU A 249 -21.60 5.65 -1.98
CA LEU A 249 -20.19 5.30 -1.78
C LEU A 249 -19.83 3.88 -2.24
N LEU A 250 -20.74 2.94 -2.15
CA LEU A 250 -20.49 1.53 -2.46
C LEU A 250 -21.00 1.14 -3.87
N ARG A 251 -21.25 2.11 -4.75
CA ARG A 251 -21.59 1.82 -6.14
C ARG A 251 -20.39 1.26 -6.88
N THR A 252 -20.62 0.18 -7.64
CA THR A 252 -19.58 -0.63 -8.29
C THR A 252 -19.40 -0.30 -9.79
N ASP A 253 -19.77 0.90 -10.22
CA ASP A 253 -19.67 1.38 -11.59
C ASP A 253 -18.31 2.03 -11.94
N GLN A 254 -17.31 1.91 -11.06
CA GLN A 254 -15.97 2.46 -11.25
C GLN A 254 -15.00 1.46 -11.91
N MET A 255 -14.01 1.96 -12.64
CA MET A 255 -13.04 1.12 -13.40
C MET A 255 -12.22 0.17 -12.53
N ASP A 256 -11.87 0.55 -11.29
CA ASP A 256 -11.18 -0.33 -10.32
C ASP A 256 -12.10 -0.57 -9.11
N VAL A 257 -12.99 -1.53 -9.27
CA VAL A 257 -13.97 -1.91 -8.24
C VAL A 257 -13.28 -2.38 -6.95
N ALA A 258 -12.18 -3.14 -7.05
CA ALA A 258 -11.50 -3.70 -5.88
C ALA A 258 -10.79 -2.61 -5.06
N LEU A 259 -10.09 -1.68 -5.71
CA LEU A 259 -9.42 -0.56 -5.03
C LEU A 259 -10.46 0.42 -4.45
N SER A 260 -11.48 0.76 -5.23
CA SER A 260 -12.58 1.62 -4.79
C SER A 260 -13.30 1.01 -3.59
N LEU A 261 -13.63 -0.29 -3.63
CA LEU A 261 -14.27 -0.99 -2.52
C LEU A 261 -13.36 -1.07 -1.30
N ALA A 262 -12.05 -1.29 -1.46
CA ALA A 262 -11.11 -1.26 -0.34
C ALA A 262 -11.08 0.11 0.34
N THR A 263 -11.00 1.19 -0.42
CA THR A 263 -10.91 2.56 0.10
C THR A 263 -12.25 3.02 0.69
N GLN A 264 -13.33 2.94 -0.09
CA GLN A 264 -14.68 3.39 0.32
C GLN A 264 -15.26 2.49 1.40
N GLY A 265 -15.11 1.16 1.24
CA GLY A 265 -15.63 0.17 2.17
C GLY A 265 -15.00 0.31 3.56
N TYR A 266 -13.68 0.55 3.64
CA TYR A 266 -13.07 0.81 4.95
C TYR A 266 -13.69 2.04 5.64
N GLY A 267 -13.75 3.17 4.95
CA GLY A 267 -14.31 4.39 5.55
C GLY A 267 -15.76 4.23 6.00
N MET A 268 -16.58 3.52 5.20
CA MET A 268 -17.96 3.22 5.58
C MET A 268 -18.06 2.25 6.75
N GLY A 269 -17.27 1.17 6.74
CA GLY A 269 -17.24 0.21 7.85
C GLY A 269 -16.81 0.89 9.16
N ASN A 270 -15.78 1.73 9.09
CA ASN A 270 -15.31 2.51 10.23
C ASN A 270 -16.37 3.51 10.72
N TRP A 271 -17.12 4.15 9.78
CA TRP A 271 -18.23 5.02 10.13
C TRP A 271 -19.31 4.29 10.96
N TYR A 272 -19.71 3.08 10.53
CA TYR A 272 -20.64 2.25 11.32
C TYR A 272 -20.04 1.85 12.66
N LEU A 273 -18.74 1.54 12.72
CA LEU A 273 -18.07 1.11 13.93
C LEU A 273 -18.12 2.18 15.02
N TYR A 274 -17.68 3.41 14.74
CA TYR A 274 -17.70 4.47 15.76
C TYR A 274 -19.09 5.04 16.04
N ASN A 275 -20.09 4.76 15.19
CA ASN A 275 -21.51 5.04 15.48
C ASN A 275 -22.22 3.86 16.20
N GLY A 276 -21.49 2.82 16.63
CA GLY A 276 -21.99 1.74 17.44
C GLY A 276 -22.65 0.58 16.70
N ASP A 277 -22.78 0.62 15.36
CA ASP A 277 -23.27 -0.50 14.57
C ASP A 277 -22.13 -1.47 14.16
N THR A 278 -21.65 -2.17 15.18
CA THR A 278 -20.54 -3.14 15.02
C THR A 278 -20.89 -4.29 14.04
N ALA A 279 -22.17 -4.69 13.99
CA ALA A 279 -22.60 -5.76 13.08
C ALA A 279 -22.43 -5.34 11.62
N LYS A 280 -22.90 -4.12 11.29
CA LYS A 280 -22.75 -3.57 9.94
C LYS A 280 -21.31 -3.26 9.57
N ALA A 281 -20.52 -2.75 10.53
CA ALA A 281 -19.09 -2.54 10.35
C ALA A 281 -18.37 -3.85 9.95
N ARG A 282 -18.63 -4.94 10.68
CA ARG A 282 -18.08 -6.27 10.41
C ARG A 282 -18.46 -6.77 9.01
N GLU A 283 -19.73 -6.64 8.61
CA GLU A 283 -20.19 -7.03 7.28
C GLU A 283 -19.40 -6.31 6.17
N ILE A 284 -19.20 -5.01 6.34
CA ILE A 284 -18.52 -4.19 5.33
C ILE A 284 -17.02 -4.48 5.31
N PHE A 285 -16.37 -4.59 6.46
CA PHE A 285 -14.95 -4.97 6.52
C PHE A 285 -14.72 -6.34 5.88
N GLN A 286 -15.62 -7.31 6.10
CA GLN A 286 -15.51 -8.60 5.44
C GLN A 286 -15.58 -8.49 3.91
N LYS A 287 -16.47 -7.65 3.37
CA LYS A 287 -16.52 -7.38 1.92
C LYS A 287 -15.22 -6.77 1.39
N VAL A 288 -14.57 -5.91 2.17
CA VAL A 288 -13.24 -5.37 1.81
C VAL A 288 -12.21 -6.50 1.77
N ILE A 289 -12.19 -7.39 2.75
CA ILE A 289 -11.29 -8.55 2.79
C ILE A 289 -11.55 -9.50 1.62
N ASP A 290 -12.80 -9.73 1.27
CA ASP A 290 -13.21 -10.62 0.17
C ASP A 290 -12.72 -10.13 -1.21
N THR A 291 -12.29 -8.86 -1.33
CA THR A 291 -11.66 -8.34 -2.58
C THR A 291 -10.31 -8.97 -2.87
N GLY A 292 -9.61 -9.51 -1.87
CA GLY A 292 -8.24 -10.02 -1.99
C GLY A 292 -7.18 -8.94 -2.26
N ASN A 293 -7.55 -7.65 -2.31
CA ASN A 293 -6.62 -6.54 -2.60
C ASN A 293 -5.80 -6.15 -1.35
N TRP A 294 -5.09 -7.13 -0.79
CA TRP A 294 -4.34 -7.00 0.46
C TRP A 294 -3.23 -5.92 0.47
N PRO A 295 -2.67 -5.46 -0.69
CA PRO A 295 -1.72 -4.34 -0.67
C PRO A 295 -2.36 -2.98 -0.39
N ALA A 296 -3.67 -2.83 -0.58
CA ALA A 296 -4.37 -1.56 -0.40
C ALA A 296 -4.51 -1.19 1.09
N PHE A 297 -4.28 0.06 1.45
CA PHE A 297 -4.31 0.49 2.86
C PHE A 297 -5.70 0.41 3.51
N GLY A 298 -6.75 0.63 2.72
CA GLY A 298 -8.11 0.40 3.21
C GLY A 298 -8.36 -1.07 3.57
N TYR A 299 -7.78 -2.01 2.80
CA TYR A 299 -7.80 -3.43 3.15
C TYR A 299 -7.02 -3.70 4.44
N VAL A 300 -5.80 -3.17 4.58
CA VAL A 300 -4.99 -3.33 5.81
C VAL A 300 -5.74 -2.83 7.04
N ALA A 301 -6.40 -1.68 6.92
CA ALA A 301 -7.16 -1.10 8.02
C ALA A 301 -8.41 -1.92 8.35
N ALA A 302 -9.14 -2.41 7.34
CA ALA A 302 -10.27 -3.31 7.54
C ALA A 302 -9.86 -4.64 8.19
N GLU A 303 -8.72 -5.20 7.79
CA GLU A 303 -8.13 -6.41 8.35
C GLU A 303 -7.84 -6.25 9.84
N VAL A 304 -7.19 -5.13 10.22
CA VAL A 304 -6.86 -4.81 11.63
C VAL A 304 -8.12 -4.66 12.46
N ASP A 305 -9.11 -3.87 11.99
CA ASP A 305 -10.34 -3.64 12.76
C ASP A 305 -11.22 -4.90 12.81
N LEU A 306 -11.31 -5.67 11.72
CA LEU A 306 -12.06 -6.92 11.73
C LEU A 306 -11.46 -7.96 12.70
N HIS A 307 -10.13 -8.00 12.81
CA HIS A 307 -9.45 -8.88 13.76
C HIS A 307 -9.78 -8.48 15.21
N LYS A 308 -9.70 -7.19 15.54
CA LYS A 308 -10.07 -6.67 16.87
C LYS A 308 -11.54 -6.90 17.24
N LEU A 309 -12.43 -7.00 16.25
CA LEU A 309 -13.85 -7.28 16.47
C LEU A 309 -14.17 -8.76 16.69
N LYS A 310 -13.20 -9.68 16.51
CA LYS A 310 -13.37 -11.12 16.79
C LYS A 310 -13.16 -11.43 18.27
N ASP A 311 -12.39 -10.60 18.97
CA ASP A 311 -12.11 -10.69 20.40
C ASP A 311 -13.20 -9.95 21.22
#